data_a1f0739ab37b1bc0e2c7b9459b39bbfb
#
_entry.id   a1f0739ab37b1bc0e2c7b9459b39bbfb
#
_cell.length_a   1.000
_cell.length_b   1.000
_cell.length_c   1.000
_cell.angle_alpha   90.00
_cell.angle_beta   90.00
_cell.angle_gamma   90.00
#
_symmetry.space_group_name_H-M   'P 1'
#
loop_
_entity.id
_entity.type
_entity.pdbx_description
1 polymer ?
#
loop_
_entity_poly.entity_id
_entity_poly.type
_entity_poly.pdbx_seq_one_letter_code
_entity_poly.pdbx_strand_id
1 'polypeptide(L)'
;METQIKKLATETLQSLRTAWQGDLLRTHKPRATGGDIYKPVNVYASKRRECTRQMALDMLHPEDDGDFNNATRERFEQGNEAQANLISRLMRMARFCDPPFQVIEQEHRFVVNDRDGIQLVTGRMDARLKFTDGPRPPVEIKSGRTYENAETVEDLDNGVWSRGSVDELLSYMLGAEEAWGFIMCRRQGREPSMIPVILEDHLERAEQFLKTARQAVDARHGRADLPAFTENTMLCRKCSHHGKSCTPPGLDFGKGMRVIADPMLIQLAEIREKSYEAHTQFEKADKILKQELRGTEMGVLGPFNLTGKWMRSTTYNIPDKIKEKYKEVNPAGKFKLTIERV
;
A
#
# COMPACT_ATOMS: atom_id res chain seq x y z
N MET A 1 -0.96 -18.38 -27.61
CA MET A 1 -1.87 -17.32 -27.13
C MET A 1 -1.24 -16.54 -25.99
N GLU A 2 -0.75 -17.16 -24.93
CA GLU A 2 -0.06 -16.53 -23.79
C GLU A 2 1.08 -15.59 -24.21
N THR A 3 2.01 -16.07 -25.01
CA THR A 3 3.15 -15.25 -25.51
C THR A 3 2.70 -14.02 -26.27
N GLN A 4 1.56 -14.09 -26.95
CA GLN A 4 1.02 -13.00 -27.76
C GLN A 4 0.38 -11.92 -26.87
N ILE A 5 -0.32 -12.32 -25.81
CA ILE A 5 -0.91 -11.39 -24.83
C ILE A 5 0.20 -10.68 -24.03
N LYS A 6 1.22 -11.41 -23.55
CA LYS A 6 2.37 -10.82 -22.85
C LYS A 6 3.12 -9.82 -23.73
N LYS A 7 3.31 -10.16 -25.01
CA LYS A 7 3.94 -9.24 -25.99
C LYS A 7 3.11 -7.98 -26.16
N LEU A 8 1.80 -8.13 -26.40
CA LEU A 8 0.89 -7.00 -26.58
C LEU A 8 0.84 -6.09 -25.36
N ALA A 9 0.77 -6.67 -24.15
CA ALA A 9 0.79 -5.92 -22.91
C ALA A 9 2.09 -5.12 -22.76
N THR A 10 3.24 -5.74 -23.06
CA THR A 10 4.55 -5.09 -22.98
C THR A 10 4.69 -3.93 -23.98
N GLU A 11 4.30 -4.15 -25.24
CA GLU A 11 4.34 -3.13 -26.28
C GLU A 11 3.41 -1.94 -25.95
N THR A 12 2.19 -2.23 -25.46
CA THR A 12 1.24 -1.21 -25.02
C THR A 12 1.82 -0.37 -23.88
N LEU A 13 2.40 -0.99 -22.85
CA LEU A 13 3.00 -0.26 -21.73
C LEU A 13 4.19 0.58 -22.15
N GLN A 14 5.00 0.10 -23.08
CA GLN A 14 6.11 0.88 -23.63
C GLN A 14 5.59 2.11 -24.38
N SER A 15 4.54 1.96 -25.16
CA SER A 15 3.88 3.07 -25.87
C SER A 15 3.32 4.10 -24.87
N LEU A 16 2.62 3.64 -23.82
CA LEU A 16 2.12 4.49 -22.74
C LEU A 16 3.24 5.28 -22.04
N ARG A 17 4.37 4.64 -21.73
CA ARG A 17 5.53 5.31 -21.13
C ARG A 17 6.10 6.39 -22.04
N THR A 18 6.25 6.09 -23.32
CA THR A 18 6.76 7.05 -24.32
C THR A 18 5.82 8.25 -24.45
N ALA A 19 4.51 8.02 -24.54
CA ALA A 19 3.50 9.07 -24.64
C ALA A 19 3.45 9.91 -23.34
N TRP A 20 3.64 9.28 -22.18
CA TRP A 20 3.74 9.96 -20.89
C TRP A 20 4.88 10.96 -20.85
N GLN A 21 6.08 10.56 -21.29
CA GLN A 21 7.23 11.46 -21.39
C GLN A 21 6.97 12.65 -22.30
N GLY A 22 6.31 12.39 -23.44
CA GLY A 22 5.89 13.45 -24.38
C GLY A 22 4.86 14.43 -23.79
N ASP A 23 3.94 13.96 -22.94
CA ASP A 23 2.93 14.80 -22.28
C ASP A 23 3.53 15.73 -21.22
N LEU A 24 4.53 15.25 -20.47
CA LEU A 24 5.28 16.07 -19.51
C LEU A 24 5.84 17.35 -20.11
N LEU A 25 6.23 17.31 -21.37
CA LEU A 25 6.80 18.44 -22.08
C LEU A 25 5.75 19.47 -22.55
N ARG A 26 4.46 19.16 -22.49
CA ARG A 26 3.38 19.97 -23.10
C ARG A 26 2.47 20.70 -22.13
N THR A 27 2.41 20.31 -20.85
CA THR A 27 1.37 20.79 -19.94
C THR A 27 1.88 21.28 -18.60
N HIS A 28 1.69 22.59 -18.36
CA HIS A 28 1.64 23.13 -17.01
C HIS A 28 0.26 23.79 -16.80
N LYS A 29 -0.61 23.19 -16.01
CA LYS A 29 -1.57 23.83 -15.08
C LYS A 29 -2.69 22.86 -14.61
N PRO A 30 -3.09 22.91 -13.31
CA PRO A 30 -4.06 21.98 -12.72
C PRO A 30 -5.48 22.55 -12.59
N ARG A 31 -6.48 21.67 -12.46
CA ARG A 31 -7.79 21.96 -11.83
C ARG A 31 -8.40 20.73 -11.18
N ALA A 32 -9.17 20.96 -10.11
CA ALA A 32 -9.75 19.99 -9.17
C ALA A 32 -11.28 19.79 -9.37
N THR A 33 -11.89 18.75 -8.90
CA THR A 33 -12.66 18.47 -7.70
C THR A 33 -13.81 17.47 -7.89
N GLY A 34 -14.06 16.56 -7.03
CA GLY A 34 -15.04 16.30 -5.99
C GLY A 34 -16.25 15.41 -6.32
N GLY A 35 -16.66 14.50 -5.46
CA GLY A 35 -17.94 13.79 -5.54
C GLY A 35 -18.16 12.65 -4.54
N ASP A 36 -19.39 12.38 -4.22
CA ASP A 36 -20.00 11.69 -3.11
C ASP A 36 -19.77 10.18 -2.94
N ILE A 37 -19.90 9.74 -1.68
CA ILE A 37 -19.64 8.37 -1.18
C ILE A 37 -20.93 7.54 -1.18
N TYR A 38 -20.86 6.31 -1.68
CA TYR A 38 -21.95 5.32 -1.65
C TYR A 38 -21.50 4.02 -0.95
N LYS A 39 -22.39 3.46 -0.10
CA LYS A 39 -22.13 2.20 0.65
C LYS A 39 -22.78 1.00 -0.05
N PRO A 40 -22.07 -0.06 -0.35
CA PRO A 40 -22.64 -1.26 -0.96
C PRO A 40 -22.82 -2.46 -0.03
N VAL A 41 -23.59 -3.38 -0.54
CA VAL A 41 -24.13 -4.56 0.17
C VAL A 41 -23.35 -5.85 -0.14
N ASN A 42 -22.23 -5.80 -0.87
CA ASN A 42 -21.44 -6.94 -1.31
C ASN A 42 -19.95 -6.77 -1.01
N VAL A 43 -19.15 -7.84 -1.16
CA VAL A 43 -17.70 -7.76 -0.96
C VAL A 43 -17.10 -6.72 -1.89
N TYR A 44 -16.44 -5.73 -1.32
CA TYR A 44 -15.71 -4.71 -2.11
C TYR A 44 -14.37 -5.23 -2.56
N ALA A 45 -14.07 -5.01 -3.83
CA ALA A 45 -12.77 -5.33 -4.41
C ALA A 45 -11.59 -4.68 -3.68
N SER A 46 -11.77 -3.44 -3.19
CA SER A 46 -10.76 -2.67 -2.45
C SER A 46 -10.64 -3.02 -0.97
N LYS A 47 -11.58 -3.79 -0.39
CA LYS A 47 -11.46 -4.21 1.01
C LYS A 47 -10.48 -5.37 1.14
N ARG A 48 -9.59 -5.28 2.12
CA ARG A 48 -8.49 -6.22 2.32
C ARG A 48 -8.97 -7.63 2.56
N ARG A 49 -8.43 -8.55 1.81
CA ARG A 49 -8.82 -9.96 1.73
C ARG A 49 -8.10 -10.87 2.69
N GLU A 50 -7.25 -10.31 3.53
CA GLU A 50 -6.47 -11.03 4.52
C GLU A 50 -7.34 -11.57 5.68
N CYS A 51 -8.60 -11.10 5.81
CA CYS A 51 -9.55 -11.59 6.78
C CYS A 51 -10.92 -11.83 6.16
N THR A 52 -11.21 -13.09 5.82
CA THR A 52 -12.50 -13.51 5.26
C THR A 52 -13.66 -13.20 6.20
N ARG A 53 -13.45 -13.31 7.52
CA ARG A 53 -14.43 -12.95 8.54
C ARG A 53 -14.78 -11.46 8.49
N GLN A 54 -13.79 -10.58 8.29
CA GLN A 54 -14.04 -9.15 8.12
C GLN A 54 -14.93 -8.88 6.90
N MET A 55 -14.69 -9.56 5.78
CA MET A 55 -15.53 -9.41 4.59
C MET A 55 -17.00 -9.75 4.87
N ALA A 56 -17.26 -10.81 5.63
CA ALA A 56 -18.60 -11.18 6.03
C ALA A 56 -19.22 -10.14 6.97
N LEU A 57 -18.45 -9.66 7.94
CA LEU A 57 -18.90 -8.68 8.91
C LEU A 57 -19.14 -7.28 8.29
N ASP A 58 -18.34 -6.88 7.30
CA ASP A 58 -18.57 -5.65 6.52
C ASP A 58 -19.96 -5.64 5.87
N MET A 59 -20.48 -6.83 5.53
CA MET A 59 -21.82 -6.98 4.96
C MET A 59 -22.92 -7.12 6.02
N LEU A 60 -22.61 -7.75 7.16
CA LEU A 60 -23.57 -7.98 8.25
C LEU A 60 -23.72 -6.78 9.18
N HIS A 61 -22.59 -6.11 9.44
CA HIS A 61 -22.49 -5.01 10.41
C HIS A 61 -21.82 -3.78 9.78
N PRO A 62 -22.38 -3.21 8.70
CA PRO A 62 -21.82 -2.01 8.06
C PRO A 62 -21.78 -0.80 9.01
N GLU A 63 -22.59 -0.79 10.05
CA GLU A 63 -22.63 0.22 11.11
C GLU A 63 -21.36 0.26 11.97
N ASP A 64 -20.58 -0.81 11.96
CA ASP A 64 -19.32 -0.87 12.70
C ASP A 64 -18.21 -0.03 12.04
N ASP A 65 -18.32 0.24 10.75
CA ASP A 65 -17.46 1.19 10.05
C ASP A 65 -17.68 2.58 10.67
N GLY A 66 -16.79 2.95 11.58
CA GLY A 66 -16.83 4.24 12.25
C GLY A 66 -16.46 5.38 11.29
N ASP A 67 -16.77 6.59 11.73
CA ASP A 67 -16.35 7.80 11.02
C ASP A 67 -14.83 7.89 10.92
N PHE A 68 -14.35 8.15 9.71
CA PHE A 68 -12.94 8.45 9.49
C PHE A 68 -12.56 9.78 10.15
N ASN A 69 -11.41 9.80 10.79
CA ASN A 69 -10.85 11.07 11.29
C ASN A 69 -10.42 11.98 10.11
N ASN A 70 -10.27 13.26 10.38
CA ASN A 70 -9.95 14.25 9.36
C ASN A 70 -8.66 13.91 8.57
N ALA A 71 -7.65 13.39 9.25
CA ALA A 71 -6.40 12.99 8.58
C ALA A 71 -6.59 11.83 7.58
N THR A 72 -7.53 10.93 7.85
CA THR A 72 -7.88 9.84 6.92
C THR A 72 -8.71 10.36 5.75
N ARG A 73 -9.65 11.27 6.01
CA ARG A 73 -10.41 11.95 4.95
C ARG A 73 -9.49 12.72 4.00
N GLU A 74 -8.55 13.49 4.55
CA GLU A 74 -7.53 14.20 3.77
C GLU A 74 -6.71 13.27 2.85
N ARG A 75 -6.34 12.09 3.33
CA ARG A 75 -5.64 11.09 2.51
C ARG A 75 -6.50 10.56 1.37
N PHE A 76 -7.80 10.40 1.60
CA PHE A 76 -8.73 9.99 0.54
C PHE A 76 -8.87 11.07 -0.52
N GLU A 77 -9.00 12.34 -0.13
CA GLU A 77 -9.01 13.49 -1.04
C GLU A 77 -7.74 13.53 -1.91
N GLN A 78 -6.57 13.43 -1.28
CA GLN A 78 -5.29 13.36 -2.00
C GLN A 78 -5.22 12.16 -2.95
N GLY A 79 -5.81 11.03 -2.57
CA GLY A 79 -5.94 9.85 -3.44
C GLY A 79 -6.81 10.14 -4.65
N ASN A 80 -7.99 10.72 -4.44
CA ASN A 80 -8.93 11.09 -5.50
C ASN A 80 -8.33 12.12 -6.46
N GLU A 81 -7.64 13.14 -5.95
CA GLU A 81 -6.93 14.12 -6.77
C GLU A 81 -5.84 13.46 -7.62
N ALA A 82 -5.08 12.54 -7.02
CA ALA A 82 -4.05 11.80 -7.73
C ALA A 82 -4.64 10.98 -8.87
N GLN A 83 -5.75 10.26 -8.62
CA GLN A 83 -6.47 9.47 -9.61
C GLN A 83 -6.99 10.36 -10.75
N ALA A 84 -7.68 11.45 -10.42
CA ALA A 84 -8.21 12.39 -11.42
C ALA A 84 -7.10 12.99 -12.31
N ASN A 85 -5.97 13.34 -11.71
CA ASN A 85 -4.81 13.84 -12.43
C ASN A 85 -4.21 12.79 -13.39
N LEU A 86 -4.07 11.54 -12.96
CA LEU A 86 -3.54 10.46 -13.78
C LEU A 86 -4.49 10.11 -14.93
N ILE A 87 -5.81 10.02 -14.68
CA ILE A 87 -6.83 9.78 -15.70
C ILE A 87 -6.81 10.91 -16.74
N SER A 88 -6.82 12.17 -16.31
CA SER A 88 -6.74 13.31 -17.20
C SER A 88 -5.50 13.28 -18.09
N ARG A 89 -4.40 12.79 -17.53
CA ARG A 89 -3.15 12.64 -18.27
C ARG A 89 -3.21 11.50 -19.28
N LEU A 90 -3.77 10.35 -18.91
CA LEU A 90 -4.04 9.25 -19.84
C LEU A 90 -4.89 9.71 -21.02
N MET A 91 -5.95 10.49 -20.78
CA MET A 91 -6.80 11.04 -21.83
C MET A 91 -6.05 11.94 -22.81
N ARG A 92 -5.13 12.78 -22.29
CA ARG A 92 -4.30 13.64 -23.17
C ARG A 92 -3.30 12.83 -23.99
N MET A 93 -2.73 11.79 -23.38
CA MET A 93 -1.73 10.92 -24.03
C MET A 93 -2.35 9.99 -25.09
N ALA A 94 -3.63 9.68 -24.96
CA ALA A 94 -4.32 8.68 -25.78
C ALA A 94 -4.11 8.81 -27.28
N ARG A 95 -4.00 10.07 -27.77
CA ARG A 95 -3.81 10.38 -29.20
C ARG A 95 -2.36 10.23 -29.67
N PHE A 96 -1.42 10.12 -28.75
CA PHE A 96 0.02 10.08 -29.05
C PHE A 96 0.64 8.70 -28.79
N CYS A 97 -0.17 7.76 -28.31
CA CYS A 97 0.23 6.37 -28.20
C CYS A 97 0.10 5.66 -29.55
N ASP A 98 0.92 4.66 -29.74
CA ASP A 98 0.84 3.72 -30.84
C ASP A 98 0.78 2.29 -30.27
N PRO A 99 -0.33 1.57 -30.43
CA PRO A 99 -1.61 2.01 -31.00
C PRO A 99 -2.34 3.05 -30.14
N PRO A 100 -3.16 3.94 -30.75
CA PRO A 100 -3.95 4.91 -30.01
C PRO A 100 -5.03 4.22 -29.18
N PHE A 101 -5.40 4.85 -28.05
CA PHE A 101 -6.44 4.34 -27.18
C PHE A 101 -7.42 5.44 -26.75
N GLN A 102 -8.50 5.04 -26.12
CA GLN A 102 -9.45 5.91 -25.44
C GLN A 102 -9.55 5.48 -23.97
N VAL A 103 -9.70 6.43 -23.06
CA VAL A 103 -10.09 6.13 -21.68
C VAL A 103 -11.61 6.06 -21.65
N ILE A 104 -12.11 4.90 -21.29
CA ILE A 104 -13.54 4.61 -21.17
C ILE A 104 -13.85 4.16 -19.75
N GLU A 105 -15.12 4.12 -19.38
CA GLU A 105 -15.60 3.50 -18.14
C GLU A 105 -14.85 3.96 -16.87
N GLN A 106 -14.74 5.29 -16.67
CA GLN A 106 -14.20 5.82 -15.43
C GLN A 106 -15.17 5.56 -14.28
N GLU A 107 -14.65 5.15 -13.11
CA GLU A 107 -15.46 4.84 -11.93
C GLU A 107 -16.61 3.85 -12.24
N HIS A 108 -16.38 2.96 -13.20
CA HIS A 108 -17.40 2.03 -13.68
C HIS A 108 -17.63 0.91 -12.67
N ARG A 109 -18.89 0.67 -12.32
CA ARG A 109 -19.26 -0.45 -11.46
C ARG A 109 -19.18 -1.76 -12.22
N PHE A 110 -18.62 -2.75 -11.58
CA PHE A 110 -18.59 -4.12 -12.07
C PHE A 110 -19.10 -5.10 -11.03
N VAL A 111 -19.44 -6.30 -11.49
CA VAL A 111 -19.91 -7.41 -10.67
C VAL A 111 -19.20 -8.66 -11.15
N VAL A 112 -18.72 -9.47 -10.21
CA VAL A 112 -18.24 -10.82 -10.49
C VAL A 112 -19.25 -11.80 -9.87
N ASN A 113 -19.85 -12.62 -10.70
CA ASN A 113 -20.75 -13.70 -10.30
C ASN A 113 -20.01 -15.02 -10.28
N ASP A 114 -20.49 -15.95 -9.47
CA ASP A 114 -20.09 -17.36 -9.60
C ASP A 114 -20.86 -18.06 -10.72
N ARG A 115 -20.60 -19.39 -10.85
CA ARG A 115 -21.26 -20.23 -11.86
C ARG A 115 -22.77 -20.35 -11.65
N ASP A 116 -23.23 -20.14 -10.43
CA ASP A 116 -24.64 -20.22 -10.05
C ASP A 116 -25.34 -18.84 -10.19
N GLY A 117 -24.65 -17.84 -10.70
CA GLY A 117 -25.14 -16.46 -10.83
C GLY A 117 -25.20 -15.69 -9.52
N ILE A 118 -24.57 -16.19 -8.46
CA ILE A 118 -24.50 -15.51 -7.18
C ILE A 118 -23.43 -14.43 -7.26
N GLN A 119 -23.80 -13.21 -6.94
CA GLN A 119 -22.91 -12.06 -6.90
C GLN A 119 -21.90 -12.21 -5.75
N LEU A 120 -20.63 -12.39 -6.08
CA LEU A 120 -19.55 -12.56 -5.13
C LEU A 120 -18.83 -11.24 -4.82
N VAL A 121 -18.47 -10.52 -5.85
CA VAL A 121 -17.66 -9.31 -5.75
C VAL A 121 -18.29 -8.19 -6.53
N THR A 122 -18.23 -7.00 -5.96
CA THR A 122 -18.56 -5.76 -6.66
C THR A 122 -17.48 -4.73 -6.40
N GLY A 123 -17.34 -3.77 -7.28
CA GLY A 123 -16.39 -2.69 -7.11
C GLY A 123 -16.59 -1.61 -8.16
N ARG A 124 -15.69 -0.66 -8.13
CA ARG A 124 -15.58 0.43 -9.09
C ARG A 124 -14.19 0.43 -9.67
N MET A 125 -14.09 0.20 -10.96
CA MET A 125 -12.85 0.33 -11.72
C MET A 125 -12.47 1.80 -11.84
N ASP A 126 -11.20 2.14 -11.58
CA ASP A 126 -10.75 3.53 -11.73
C ASP A 126 -10.87 4.00 -13.19
N ALA A 127 -10.43 3.18 -14.12
CA ALA A 127 -10.58 3.43 -15.55
C ALA A 127 -10.46 2.12 -16.35
N ARG A 128 -10.84 2.22 -17.63
CA ARG A 128 -10.62 1.17 -18.63
C ARG A 128 -10.10 1.82 -19.90
N LEU A 129 -9.13 1.21 -20.56
CA LEU A 129 -8.63 1.68 -21.84
C LEU A 129 -9.28 0.87 -22.97
N LYS A 130 -9.55 1.51 -24.09
CA LYS A 130 -10.02 0.86 -25.32
C LYS A 130 -9.05 1.17 -26.45
N PHE A 131 -8.35 0.16 -26.91
CA PHE A 131 -7.54 0.24 -28.13
C PHE A 131 -8.42 0.05 -29.36
N THR A 132 -8.02 0.58 -30.52
CA THR A 132 -8.87 0.69 -31.72
C THR A 132 -9.49 -0.65 -32.12
N ASP A 133 -8.70 -1.73 -32.16
CA ASP A 133 -9.15 -3.08 -32.55
C ASP A 133 -8.66 -4.15 -31.56
N GLY A 134 -8.55 -3.78 -30.30
CA GLY A 134 -7.84 -4.59 -29.33
C GLY A 134 -8.57 -4.74 -27.98
N PRO A 135 -7.85 -5.23 -26.99
CA PRO A 135 -8.32 -5.46 -25.63
C PRO A 135 -8.75 -4.14 -24.97
N ARG A 136 -9.52 -4.29 -23.90
CA ARG A 136 -10.01 -3.18 -23.07
C ARG A 136 -9.52 -3.31 -21.64
N PRO A 137 -8.19 -3.29 -21.39
CA PRO A 137 -7.63 -3.56 -20.09
C PRO A 137 -8.14 -2.58 -19.03
N PRO A 138 -8.54 -3.08 -17.86
CA PRO A 138 -8.80 -2.24 -16.70
C PRO A 138 -7.49 -1.65 -16.15
N VAL A 139 -7.62 -0.47 -15.57
CA VAL A 139 -6.55 0.28 -14.92
C VAL A 139 -6.93 0.49 -13.47
N GLU A 140 -6.04 0.10 -12.58
CA GLU A 140 -6.09 0.43 -11.16
C GLU A 140 -5.07 1.52 -10.85
N ILE A 141 -5.49 2.58 -10.18
CA ILE A 141 -4.64 3.72 -9.86
C ILE A 141 -4.33 3.74 -8.38
N LYS A 142 -3.06 3.73 -8.04
CA LYS A 142 -2.59 3.78 -6.67
C LYS A 142 -1.70 4.99 -6.40
N SER A 143 -1.84 5.56 -5.22
CA SER A 143 -1.05 6.71 -4.77
C SER A 143 -0.58 6.52 -3.33
N GLY A 144 0.42 7.32 -2.93
CA GLY A 144 0.97 7.31 -1.59
C GLY A 144 2.31 6.58 -1.48
N ARG A 145 2.98 6.78 -0.35
CA ARG A 145 4.36 6.30 -0.12
C ARG A 145 4.56 4.80 -0.33
N THR A 146 3.54 4.02 -0.04
CA THR A 146 3.57 2.55 -0.18
C THR A 146 3.80 2.11 -1.62
N TYR A 147 3.37 2.92 -2.58
CA TYR A 147 3.43 2.61 -4.01
C TYR A 147 4.57 3.33 -4.75
N GLU A 148 5.31 4.19 -4.05
CA GLU A 148 6.27 5.11 -4.67
C GLU A 148 7.44 4.39 -5.36
N ASN A 149 7.82 3.23 -4.86
CA ASN A 149 8.92 2.43 -5.40
C ASN A 149 8.47 1.12 -6.05
N ALA A 150 7.17 0.86 -6.15
CA ALA A 150 6.67 -0.36 -6.79
C ALA A 150 6.86 -0.29 -8.31
N GLU A 151 7.53 -1.27 -8.87
CA GLU A 151 7.79 -1.43 -10.30
C GLU A 151 7.30 -2.77 -10.84
N THR A 152 7.07 -3.73 -9.96
CA THR A 152 6.65 -5.09 -10.27
C THR A 152 5.48 -5.54 -9.40
N VAL A 153 4.84 -6.64 -9.79
CA VAL A 153 3.82 -7.31 -8.96
C VAL A 153 4.44 -7.78 -7.65
N GLU A 154 5.68 -8.26 -7.68
CA GLU A 154 6.40 -8.71 -6.49
C GLU A 154 6.63 -7.57 -5.48
N ASP A 155 6.96 -6.36 -5.94
CA ASP A 155 7.08 -5.19 -5.07
C ASP A 155 5.74 -4.87 -4.36
N LEU A 156 4.63 -5.01 -5.08
CA LEU A 156 3.30 -4.83 -4.50
C LEU A 156 2.98 -5.91 -3.47
N ASP A 157 3.30 -7.15 -3.74
CA ASP A 157 3.02 -8.30 -2.87
C ASP A 157 3.88 -8.30 -1.60
N ASN A 158 5.11 -7.82 -1.68
CA ASN A 158 5.99 -7.67 -0.53
C ASN A 158 5.57 -6.52 0.39
N GLY A 159 4.76 -5.59 -0.09
CA GLY A 159 4.27 -4.46 0.70
C GLY A 159 3.05 -4.82 1.55
N VAL A 160 3.14 -4.60 2.87
CA VAL A 160 2.02 -4.86 3.81
C VAL A 160 0.71 -4.17 3.40
N TRP A 161 0.81 -3.02 2.74
CA TRP A 161 -0.35 -2.20 2.39
C TRP A 161 -0.70 -2.24 0.91
N SER A 162 0.18 -2.77 0.06
CA SER A 162 0.01 -2.81 -1.41
C SER A 162 -0.42 -4.17 -1.94
N ARG A 163 -0.19 -5.25 -1.20
CA ARG A 163 -0.46 -6.63 -1.65
C ARG A 163 -1.90 -6.88 -2.13
N GLY A 164 -2.88 -6.16 -1.59
CA GLY A 164 -4.28 -6.27 -2.02
C GLY A 164 -4.58 -5.62 -3.39
N SER A 165 -3.67 -4.80 -3.93
CA SER A 165 -3.93 -4.07 -5.17
C SER A 165 -3.97 -4.96 -6.40
N VAL A 166 -3.17 -6.02 -6.40
CA VAL A 166 -3.18 -7.02 -7.49
C VAL A 166 -4.51 -7.75 -7.52
N ASP A 167 -5.02 -8.18 -6.35
CA ASP A 167 -6.31 -8.86 -6.27
C ASP A 167 -7.46 -7.93 -6.66
N GLU A 168 -7.37 -6.65 -6.34
CA GLU A 168 -8.36 -5.65 -6.75
C GLU A 168 -8.42 -5.57 -8.27
N LEU A 169 -7.26 -5.45 -8.94
CA LEU A 169 -7.19 -5.47 -10.39
C LEU A 169 -7.64 -6.80 -10.99
N LEU A 170 -7.27 -7.96 -10.40
CA LEU A 170 -7.79 -9.27 -10.85
C LEU A 170 -9.31 -9.33 -10.80
N SER A 171 -9.93 -8.71 -9.79
CA SER A 171 -11.39 -8.61 -9.72
C SER A 171 -11.97 -7.77 -10.87
N TYR A 172 -11.29 -6.69 -11.23
CA TYR A 172 -11.69 -5.87 -12.38
C TYR A 172 -11.57 -6.64 -13.69
N MET A 173 -10.47 -7.38 -13.85
CA MET A 173 -10.25 -8.22 -15.04
C MET A 173 -11.32 -9.30 -15.19
N LEU A 174 -11.70 -9.98 -14.09
CA LEU A 174 -12.78 -10.96 -14.08
C LEU A 174 -14.13 -10.32 -14.42
N GLY A 175 -14.45 -9.17 -13.81
CA GLY A 175 -15.69 -8.46 -14.06
C GLY A 175 -15.78 -7.82 -15.44
N ALA A 176 -14.65 -7.52 -16.06
CA ALA A 176 -14.51 -6.95 -17.39
C ALA A 176 -14.30 -7.98 -18.50
N GLU A 177 -14.09 -9.27 -18.12
CA GLU A 177 -13.75 -10.37 -19.04
C GLU A 177 -12.48 -10.11 -19.85
N GLU A 178 -11.46 -9.52 -19.18
CA GLU A 178 -10.18 -9.14 -19.81
C GLU A 178 -9.02 -10.01 -19.33
N ALA A 179 -8.16 -10.39 -20.26
CA ALA A 179 -7.04 -11.28 -19.98
C ALA A 179 -5.85 -10.57 -19.29
N TRP A 180 -5.81 -9.24 -19.31
CA TRP A 180 -4.77 -8.46 -18.66
C TRP A 180 -5.29 -7.07 -18.25
N GLY A 181 -4.58 -6.46 -17.32
CA GLY A 181 -4.78 -5.09 -16.88
C GLY A 181 -3.47 -4.52 -16.36
N PHE A 182 -3.47 -3.33 -15.79
CA PHE A 182 -2.28 -2.79 -15.16
C PHE A 182 -2.59 -1.90 -13.97
N ILE A 183 -1.65 -1.86 -13.04
CA ILE A 183 -1.66 -0.97 -11.89
C ILE A 183 -0.77 0.22 -12.21
N MET A 184 -1.33 1.42 -12.13
CA MET A 184 -0.59 2.66 -12.31
C MET A 184 -0.31 3.28 -10.94
N CYS A 185 0.95 3.26 -10.51
CA CYS A 185 1.38 3.81 -9.23
C CYS A 185 1.91 5.22 -9.41
N ARG A 186 1.28 6.21 -8.75
CA ARG A 186 1.77 7.58 -8.72
C ARG A 186 3.10 7.63 -7.99
N ARG A 187 4.08 8.32 -8.57
CA ARG A 187 5.39 8.61 -7.99
C ARG A 187 5.57 10.12 -7.83
N GLN A 188 6.13 10.52 -6.70
CA GLN A 188 6.38 11.95 -6.47
C GLN A 188 7.59 12.43 -7.26
N GLY A 189 7.39 13.45 -8.12
CA GLY A 189 8.49 14.02 -8.92
C GLY A 189 9.02 13.14 -10.04
N ARG A 190 8.39 11.98 -10.30
CA ARG A 190 8.78 11.03 -11.36
C ARG A 190 7.57 10.61 -12.20
N GLU A 191 7.82 9.96 -13.32
CA GLU A 191 6.74 9.29 -14.07
C GLU A 191 6.13 8.16 -13.24
N PRO A 192 4.82 7.89 -13.37
CA PRO A 192 4.19 6.77 -12.68
C PRO A 192 4.77 5.45 -13.16
N SER A 193 4.88 4.48 -12.27
CA SER A 193 5.11 3.11 -12.71
C SER A 193 3.83 2.51 -13.26
N MET A 194 3.96 1.66 -14.27
CA MET A 194 2.87 0.92 -14.89
C MET A 194 3.21 -0.56 -14.81
N ILE A 195 2.49 -1.28 -13.96
CA ILE A 195 2.76 -2.67 -13.61
C ILE A 195 1.72 -3.54 -14.30
N PRO A 196 2.09 -4.31 -15.34
CA PRO A 196 1.16 -5.21 -16.02
C PRO A 196 0.82 -6.40 -15.12
N VAL A 197 -0.44 -6.83 -15.21
CA VAL A 197 -0.94 -8.04 -14.57
C VAL A 197 -1.62 -8.87 -15.66
N ILE A 198 -1.19 -10.11 -15.81
CA ILE A 198 -1.77 -11.07 -16.76
C ILE A 198 -2.60 -12.07 -15.97
N LEU A 199 -3.86 -12.23 -16.29
CA LEU A 199 -4.79 -13.10 -15.54
C LEU A 199 -4.30 -14.56 -15.48
N GLU A 200 -3.75 -15.06 -16.57
CA GLU A 200 -3.24 -16.43 -16.68
C GLU A 200 -2.11 -16.73 -15.67
N ASP A 201 -1.26 -15.74 -15.40
CA ASP A 201 -0.16 -15.86 -14.43
C ASP A 201 -0.66 -15.87 -12.97
N HIS A 202 -1.95 -15.53 -12.73
CA HIS A 202 -2.53 -15.35 -11.40
C HIS A 202 -3.86 -16.11 -11.21
N LEU A 203 -4.12 -17.16 -11.98
CA LEU A 203 -5.38 -17.92 -11.92
C LEU A 203 -5.66 -18.50 -10.54
N GLU A 204 -4.67 -19.16 -9.94
CA GLU A 204 -4.81 -19.73 -8.58
C GLU A 204 -5.15 -18.64 -7.54
N ARG A 205 -4.53 -17.49 -7.67
CA ARG A 205 -4.79 -16.33 -6.81
C ARG A 205 -6.21 -15.80 -7.00
N ALA A 206 -6.66 -15.68 -8.24
CA ALA A 206 -8.01 -15.24 -8.57
C ALA A 206 -9.06 -16.23 -8.05
N GLU A 207 -8.86 -17.53 -8.22
CA GLU A 207 -9.72 -18.58 -7.71
C GLU A 207 -9.79 -18.57 -6.17
N GLN A 208 -8.65 -18.46 -5.50
CA GLN A 208 -8.60 -18.38 -4.04
C GLN A 208 -9.37 -17.15 -3.53
N PHE A 209 -9.25 -16.04 -4.22
CA PHE A 209 -10.01 -14.84 -3.90
C PHE A 209 -11.52 -15.05 -4.05
N LEU A 210 -11.98 -15.60 -5.17
CA LEU A 210 -13.40 -15.90 -5.39
C LEU A 210 -13.94 -16.90 -4.35
N LYS A 211 -13.16 -17.90 -3.98
CA LYS A 211 -13.50 -18.85 -2.91
C LYS A 211 -13.68 -18.14 -1.57
N THR A 212 -12.79 -17.22 -1.25
CA THR A 212 -12.85 -16.40 -0.03
C THR A 212 -14.10 -15.49 -0.03
N ALA A 213 -14.36 -14.84 -1.17
CA ALA A 213 -15.55 -14.03 -1.34
C ALA A 213 -16.84 -14.85 -1.20
N ARG A 214 -16.88 -16.08 -1.76
CA ARG A 214 -18.00 -16.99 -1.63
C ARG A 214 -18.26 -17.37 -0.17
N GLN A 215 -17.23 -17.72 0.59
CA GLN A 215 -17.38 -18.01 2.02
C GLN A 215 -17.98 -16.84 2.80
N ALA A 216 -17.55 -15.62 2.51
CA ALA A 216 -18.09 -14.43 3.15
C ALA A 216 -19.55 -14.18 2.78
N VAL A 217 -19.92 -14.35 1.51
CA VAL A 217 -21.30 -14.20 1.01
C VAL A 217 -22.22 -15.29 1.58
N ASP A 218 -21.76 -16.54 1.67
CA ASP A 218 -22.54 -17.64 2.24
C ASP A 218 -22.80 -17.42 3.74
N ALA A 219 -21.80 -16.94 4.48
CA ALA A 219 -21.98 -16.58 5.89
C ALA A 219 -22.99 -15.43 6.06
N ARG A 220 -22.92 -14.42 5.21
CA ARG A 220 -23.91 -13.33 5.20
C ARG A 220 -25.33 -13.81 5.02
N HIS A 221 -25.55 -14.75 4.14
CA HIS A 221 -26.87 -15.32 3.84
C HIS A 221 -27.29 -16.42 4.79
N GLY A 222 -26.53 -16.71 5.86
CA GLY A 222 -26.81 -17.78 6.80
C GLY A 222 -26.68 -19.18 6.22
N ARG A 223 -26.00 -19.32 5.09
CA ARG A 223 -25.75 -20.63 4.43
C ARG A 223 -24.50 -21.33 4.99
N ALA A 224 -23.67 -20.59 5.71
CA ALA A 224 -22.50 -21.08 6.40
C ALA A 224 -22.26 -20.29 7.68
N ASP A 225 -21.49 -20.84 8.60
CA ASP A 225 -20.99 -20.11 9.76
C ASP A 225 -20.03 -18.99 9.36
N LEU A 226 -19.87 -18.01 10.25
CA LEU A 226 -18.87 -16.96 10.06
C LEU A 226 -17.49 -17.60 9.87
N PRO A 227 -16.72 -17.17 8.87
CA PRO A 227 -15.35 -17.64 8.66
C PRO A 227 -14.51 -17.59 9.93
N ALA A 228 -13.51 -18.47 10.03
CA ALA A 228 -12.59 -18.51 11.15
C ALA A 228 -11.90 -17.16 11.36
N PHE A 229 -11.43 -16.93 12.57
CA PHE A 229 -10.59 -15.76 12.86
C PHE A 229 -9.28 -15.84 12.09
N THR A 230 -8.79 -14.67 11.64
CA THR A 230 -7.49 -14.60 10.98
C THR A 230 -6.36 -14.90 11.97
N GLU A 231 -5.34 -15.60 11.53
CA GLU A 231 -4.10 -15.78 12.29
C GLU A 231 -3.30 -14.46 12.37
N ASN A 232 -3.49 -13.58 11.40
CA ASN A 232 -2.86 -12.26 11.40
C ASN A 232 -3.61 -11.28 12.31
N THR A 233 -3.30 -11.31 13.59
CA THR A 233 -3.93 -10.47 14.61
C THR A 233 -3.69 -8.97 14.44
N MET A 234 -2.71 -8.58 13.61
CA MET A 234 -2.48 -7.17 13.28
C MET A 234 -3.61 -6.55 12.47
N LEU A 235 -4.28 -7.34 11.65
CA LEU A 235 -5.47 -6.89 10.93
C LEU A 235 -6.58 -6.49 11.89
N CYS A 236 -6.74 -7.24 12.98
CA CYS A 236 -7.76 -7.01 13.99
C CYS A 236 -7.62 -5.64 14.67
N ARG A 237 -6.40 -5.12 14.82
CA ARG A 237 -6.17 -3.81 15.47
C ARG A 237 -6.74 -2.62 14.72
N LYS A 238 -6.86 -2.74 13.42
CA LYS A 238 -7.39 -1.68 12.54
C LYS A 238 -8.76 -2.05 11.98
N CYS A 239 -9.28 -3.20 12.38
CA CYS A 239 -10.58 -3.67 11.96
C CYS A 239 -11.69 -2.90 12.71
N SER A 240 -12.63 -2.35 11.96
CA SER A 240 -13.78 -1.63 12.49
C SER A 240 -14.68 -2.50 13.38
N HIS A 241 -14.66 -3.81 13.16
CA HIS A 241 -15.46 -4.79 13.89
C HIS A 241 -14.83 -5.27 15.21
N HIS A 242 -13.52 -4.98 15.42
CA HIS A 242 -12.82 -5.43 16.61
C HIS A 242 -13.42 -4.81 17.89
N GLY A 243 -13.76 -5.67 18.85
CA GLY A 243 -14.39 -5.26 20.11
C GLY A 243 -15.89 -4.87 19.99
N LYS A 244 -16.47 -5.04 18.78
CA LYS A 244 -17.91 -4.84 18.52
C LYS A 244 -18.53 -6.17 18.08
N SER A 245 -18.70 -6.39 16.78
CA SER A 245 -19.22 -7.63 16.21
C SER A 245 -18.17 -8.74 16.08
N CYS A 246 -16.90 -8.47 16.35
CA CYS A 246 -15.81 -9.43 16.29
C CYS A 246 -14.91 -9.36 17.52
N THR A 247 -14.84 -10.46 18.26
CA THR A 247 -13.98 -10.62 19.44
C THR A 247 -13.09 -11.86 19.27
N PRO A 248 -11.92 -11.72 18.60
CA PRO A 248 -11.02 -12.85 18.41
C PRO A 248 -10.52 -13.39 19.76
N PRO A 249 -10.47 -14.72 19.95
CA PRO A 249 -9.94 -15.32 21.16
C PRO A 249 -8.49 -14.88 21.43
N GLY A 250 -8.16 -14.60 22.69
CA GLY A 250 -6.80 -14.21 23.08
C GLY A 250 -6.38 -12.78 22.73
N LEU A 251 -7.25 -12.01 22.10
CA LEU A 251 -7.02 -10.58 21.83
C LEU A 251 -7.68 -9.66 22.84
N ASP A 252 -8.23 -10.20 23.91
CA ASP A 252 -8.71 -9.39 25.04
C ASP A 252 -7.49 -8.92 25.85
N PHE A 253 -7.04 -7.75 25.48
CA PHE A 253 -5.91 -7.09 26.12
C PHE A 253 -6.39 -6.47 27.43
N GLY A 254 -6.32 -7.22 28.51
CA GLY A 254 -6.45 -6.66 29.86
C GLY A 254 -5.53 -5.43 30.01
N LYS A 255 -5.90 -4.50 30.89
CA LYS A 255 -5.16 -3.25 31.09
C LYS A 255 -3.66 -3.52 31.27
N GLY A 256 -2.87 -3.28 30.22
CA GLY A 256 -1.42 -3.18 30.31
C GLY A 256 -0.58 -4.14 29.45
N MET A 257 -1.07 -5.31 29.04
CA MET A 257 -0.27 -6.24 28.24
C MET A 257 -0.84 -6.37 26.81
N ARG A 258 0.02 -6.20 25.83
CA ARG A 258 -0.33 -6.20 24.41
C ARG A 258 0.47 -7.28 23.69
N VAL A 259 -0.18 -8.38 23.29
CA VAL A 259 0.46 -9.36 22.41
C VAL A 259 0.53 -8.79 21.00
N ILE A 260 1.72 -8.68 20.45
CA ILE A 260 1.96 -8.20 19.08
C ILE A 260 2.42 -9.39 18.25
N ALA A 261 1.52 -9.96 17.48
CA ALA A 261 1.79 -11.10 16.60
C ALA A 261 1.89 -10.65 15.13
N ASP A 262 2.50 -9.48 14.89
CA ASP A 262 2.77 -8.99 13.54
C ASP A 262 4.02 -9.66 12.99
N PRO A 263 3.92 -10.49 11.94
CA PRO A 263 5.08 -11.18 11.39
C PRO A 263 6.19 -10.22 10.95
N MET A 264 5.83 -9.04 10.42
CA MET A 264 6.82 -8.05 10.00
C MET A 264 7.51 -7.41 11.21
N LEU A 265 6.76 -7.07 12.28
CA LEU A 265 7.38 -6.52 13.49
C LEU A 265 8.21 -7.57 14.22
N ILE A 266 7.80 -8.84 14.20
CA ILE A 266 8.59 -9.96 14.70
C ILE A 266 9.89 -10.07 13.90
N GLN A 267 9.80 -10.08 12.58
CA GLN A 267 10.97 -10.12 11.70
C GLN A 267 11.92 -8.93 11.93
N LEU A 268 11.38 -7.72 12.05
CA LEU A 268 12.18 -6.53 12.37
C LEU A 268 12.83 -6.64 13.76
N ALA A 269 12.14 -7.19 14.74
CA ALA A 269 12.72 -7.43 16.06
C ALA A 269 13.85 -8.47 16.00
N GLU A 270 13.69 -9.54 15.21
CA GLU A 270 14.74 -10.53 14.97
C GLU A 270 15.95 -9.95 14.23
N ILE A 271 15.73 -9.14 13.20
CA ILE A 271 16.82 -8.43 12.48
C ILE A 271 17.55 -7.51 13.45
N ARG A 272 16.80 -6.73 14.25
CA ARG A 272 17.38 -5.85 15.27
C ARG A 272 18.24 -6.63 16.26
N GLU A 273 17.76 -7.78 16.72
CA GLU A 273 18.49 -8.63 17.66
C GLU A 273 19.78 -9.20 17.05
N LYS A 274 19.69 -9.77 15.85
CA LYS A 274 20.85 -10.29 15.10
C LYS A 274 21.91 -9.21 14.83
N SER A 275 21.46 -7.97 14.59
CA SER A 275 22.34 -6.84 14.29
C SER A 275 22.91 -6.16 15.55
N TYR A 276 22.36 -6.44 16.72
CA TYR A 276 22.71 -5.72 17.96
C TYR A 276 24.18 -5.88 18.34
N GLU A 277 24.70 -7.08 18.25
CA GLU A 277 26.11 -7.36 18.59
C GLU A 277 27.07 -6.66 17.62
N ALA A 278 26.78 -6.77 16.30
CA ALA A 278 27.56 -6.09 15.27
C ALA A 278 27.49 -4.56 15.41
N HIS A 279 26.32 -4.01 15.72
CA HIS A 279 26.16 -2.57 15.99
C HIS A 279 26.95 -2.13 17.23
N THR A 280 26.90 -2.91 18.30
CA THR A 280 27.65 -2.63 19.53
C THR A 280 29.16 -2.67 19.29
N GLN A 281 29.63 -3.63 18.50
CA GLN A 281 31.04 -3.71 18.10
C GLN A 281 31.44 -2.51 17.23
N PHE A 282 30.58 -2.13 16.29
CA PHE A 282 30.78 -0.95 15.45
C PHE A 282 30.89 0.34 16.29
N GLU A 283 29.96 0.57 17.22
CA GLU A 283 29.98 1.77 18.07
C GLU A 283 31.25 1.84 18.96
N LYS A 284 31.68 0.69 19.50
CA LYS A 284 32.92 0.61 20.28
C LYS A 284 34.13 0.91 19.42
N ALA A 285 34.23 0.31 18.24
CA ALA A 285 35.34 0.54 17.30
C ALA A 285 35.36 2.00 16.82
N ASP A 286 34.22 2.55 16.43
CA ASP A 286 34.06 3.95 15.99
C ASP A 286 34.47 4.94 17.08
N LYS A 287 34.08 4.66 18.32
CA LYS A 287 34.51 5.50 19.48
C LYS A 287 36.01 5.48 19.68
N ILE A 288 36.65 4.32 19.61
CA ILE A 288 38.11 4.17 19.73
C ILE A 288 38.80 4.89 18.57
N LEU A 289 38.38 4.63 17.32
CA LEU A 289 38.95 5.28 16.15
C LEU A 289 38.83 6.81 16.21
N LYS A 290 37.70 7.35 16.62
CA LYS A 290 37.52 8.79 16.80
C LYS A 290 38.40 9.37 17.90
N GLN A 291 38.70 8.62 18.93
CA GLN A 291 39.56 9.02 20.02
C GLN A 291 41.04 9.00 19.58
N GLU A 292 41.49 7.90 18.99
CA GLU A 292 42.87 7.70 18.58
C GLU A 292 43.28 8.57 17.37
N LEU A 293 42.35 8.80 16.44
CA LEU A 293 42.57 9.61 15.23
C LEU A 293 42.18 11.08 15.40
N ARG A 294 41.94 11.51 16.62
CA ARG A 294 41.55 12.89 16.93
C ARG A 294 42.64 13.86 16.47
N GLY A 295 42.26 14.80 15.60
CA GLY A 295 43.18 15.81 15.05
C GLY A 295 43.81 15.44 13.70
N THR A 296 43.58 14.20 13.22
CA THR A 296 44.00 13.81 11.87
C THR A 296 43.04 14.41 10.84
N GLU A 297 43.51 15.37 10.05
CA GLU A 297 42.70 16.01 9.00
C GLU A 297 42.61 15.16 7.74
N MET A 298 43.70 14.50 7.36
CA MET A 298 43.77 13.56 6.25
C MET A 298 44.79 12.48 6.57
N GLY A 299 44.47 11.25 6.16
CA GLY A 299 45.37 10.09 6.38
C GLY A 299 44.87 8.83 5.68
N VAL A 300 45.70 7.80 5.74
CA VAL A 300 45.38 6.47 5.24
C VAL A 300 45.62 5.45 6.35
N LEU A 301 44.62 4.62 6.63
CA LEU A 301 44.72 3.54 7.61
C LEU A 301 44.41 2.21 6.93
N GLY A 302 45.43 1.46 6.54
CA GLY A 302 45.27 0.27 5.72
C GLY A 302 44.52 0.58 4.42
N PRO A 303 43.36 -0.08 4.13
CA PRO A 303 42.58 0.17 2.93
C PRO A 303 41.64 1.40 3.04
N PHE A 304 41.65 2.12 4.19
CA PHE A 304 40.69 3.19 4.46
C PHE A 304 41.32 4.58 4.32
N ASN A 305 40.67 5.47 3.56
CA ASN A 305 41.01 6.88 3.54
C ASN A 305 40.32 7.59 4.73
N LEU A 306 41.08 8.38 5.45
CA LEU A 306 40.61 9.14 6.61
C LEU A 306 40.45 10.62 6.24
N THR A 307 39.31 11.20 6.61
CA THR A 307 39.10 12.65 6.53
C THR A 307 38.48 13.11 7.83
N GLY A 308 39.20 13.94 8.60
CA GLY A 308 38.75 14.52 9.83
C GLY A 308 38.47 16.00 9.68
N LYS A 309 37.40 16.49 10.31
CA LYS A 309 37.05 17.89 10.34
C LYS A 309 36.69 18.33 11.76
N TRP A 310 37.28 19.41 12.22
CA TRP A 310 36.86 20.04 13.44
C TRP A 310 35.51 20.73 13.26
N MET A 311 34.51 20.27 14.00
CA MET A 311 33.22 20.96 14.08
C MET A 311 33.21 21.87 15.31
N ARG A 312 32.92 23.13 15.14
CA ARG A 312 32.70 24.06 16.25
C ARG A 312 31.36 23.73 16.91
N SER A 313 31.39 23.32 18.17
CA SER A 313 30.19 23.25 18.98
C SER A 313 30.13 24.48 19.89
N THR A 314 29.00 25.17 19.87
CA THR A 314 28.76 26.29 20.81
C THR A 314 27.99 25.71 22.00
N THR A 315 28.62 25.74 23.16
CA THR A 315 27.97 25.34 24.41
C THR A 315 27.60 26.65 25.17
N TYR A 316 26.32 26.81 25.42
CA TYR A 316 25.84 27.93 26.24
C TYR A 316 25.88 27.55 27.71
N ASN A 317 26.65 28.27 28.50
CA ASN A 317 26.67 28.13 29.95
C ASN A 317 25.46 28.85 30.56
N ILE A 318 24.29 28.21 30.50
CA ILE A 318 23.05 28.78 31.02
C ILE A 318 22.91 28.35 32.49
N PRO A 319 22.81 29.30 33.45
CA PRO A 319 22.59 28.97 34.85
C PRO A 319 21.31 28.11 35.02
N ASP A 320 21.38 27.15 35.95
CA ASP A 320 20.28 26.18 36.12
C ASP A 320 18.95 26.82 36.51
N LYS A 321 18.98 27.95 37.25
CA LYS A 321 17.79 28.74 37.55
C LYS A 321 17.09 29.31 36.29
N ILE A 322 17.83 29.56 35.21
CA ILE A 322 17.26 30.00 33.95
C ILE A 322 16.76 28.82 33.15
N LYS A 323 17.45 27.68 33.18
CA LYS A 323 16.99 26.45 32.56
C LYS A 323 15.63 26.00 33.12
N GLU A 324 15.45 26.01 34.43
CA GLU A 324 14.19 25.64 35.08
C GLU A 324 13.05 26.60 34.71
N LYS A 325 13.30 27.90 34.54
CA LYS A 325 12.29 28.89 34.14
C LYS A 325 11.73 28.65 32.72
N TYR A 326 12.52 28.05 31.84
CA TYR A 326 12.16 27.77 30.43
C TYR A 326 12.01 26.27 30.15
N LYS A 327 11.90 25.47 31.19
CA LYS A 327 11.69 24.02 31.07
C LYS A 327 10.27 23.74 30.59
N GLU A 328 10.13 23.46 29.30
CA GLU A 328 8.88 22.89 28.79
C GLU A 328 8.81 21.40 29.15
N VAL A 329 7.84 21.05 29.95
CA VAL A 329 7.55 19.64 30.24
C VAL A 329 6.66 19.13 29.11
N ASN A 330 7.17 18.24 28.27
CA ASN A 330 6.35 17.55 27.30
C ASN A 330 5.32 16.69 28.05
N PRO A 331 4.02 17.02 28.02
CA PRO A 331 2.99 16.30 28.76
C PRO A 331 2.82 14.83 28.31
N ALA A 332 3.26 14.50 27.10
CA ALA A 332 3.24 13.12 26.60
C ALA A 332 4.41 12.27 27.11
N GLY A 333 5.43 12.90 27.74
CA GLY A 333 6.62 12.20 28.18
C GLY A 333 7.49 11.69 27.03
N LYS A 334 8.54 10.97 27.39
CA LYS A 334 9.44 10.29 26.44
C LYS A 334 9.11 8.79 26.45
N PHE A 335 8.60 8.26 25.36
CA PHE A 335 8.36 6.82 25.25
C PHE A 335 9.71 6.09 25.17
N LYS A 336 9.98 5.19 26.13
CA LYS A 336 11.16 4.32 26.11
C LYS A 336 10.70 2.89 25.85
N LEU A 337 11.10 2.36 24.70
CA LEU A 337 10.87 0.97 24.35
C LEU A 337 12.10 0.13 24.73
N THR A 338 11.88 -0.91 25.54
CA THR A 338 12.87 -1.93 25.82
C THR A 338 12.38 -3.23 25.16
N ILE A 339 13.23 -3.88 24.38
CA ILE A 339 12.94 -5.15 23.70
C ILE A 339 13.97 -6.17 24.20
N GLU A 340 13.52 -7.21 24.86
CA GLU A 340 14.33 -8.32 25.37
C GLU A 340 13.76 -9.62 24.79
N ARG A 341 14.65 -10.59 24.53
CA ARG A 341 14.24 -11.93 24.10
C ARG A 341 13.84 -12.73 25.33
N VAL A 342 12.67 -13.37 25.25
CA VAL A 342 12.18 -14.30 26.28
C VAL A 342 12.70 -15.70 26.01
#